data_af0c7ac08e77c188fddada837023da75
#
_entry.id   af0c7ac08e77c188fddada837023da75
#
_cell.length_a   1.000
_cell.length_b   1.000
_cell.length_c   1.000
_cell.angle_alpha   90.00
_cell.angle_beta   90.00
_cell.angle_gamma   90.00
#
_symmetry.space_group_name_H-M   'P 1'
#
loop_
_entity.id
_entity.type
_entity.pdbx_description
1 polymer ?
#
loop_
_entity_poly.entity_id
_entity_poly.type
_entity_poly.pdbx_seq_one_letter_code
_entity_poly.pdbx_strand_id
1 'polypeptide(L)'
;MSGRSEVLFEGYTEEEILTLPKEQVEAMILTGETVVFRAGTAEILGEFRVDNNRLRIELAQIEGGGEGVLLRLGALATRFGHLNQLSAIEWIVHAVHCAKPNLKLRRVLERRGFVVSKLPAIGEAYYLLEPIIAQRVAREDDDPQP
;
A
#
# COMPACT_ATOMS: atom_id res chain seq x y z
N MET A 1 11.81 -20.40 12.99
CA MET A 1 11.56 -19.79 12.67
C MET A 1 12.04 -18.77 12.20
N SER A 2 11.86 -18.44 11.76
CA SER A 2 12.46 -17.43 11.15
C SER A 2 12.28 -16.21 11.91
N GLY A 3 13.14 -15.45 12.19
CA GLY A 3 12.98 -14.21 12.89
C GLY A 3 12.18 -13.19 12.11
N ARG A 4 11.60 -13.57 11.02
CA ARG A 4 10.92 -12.62 10.19
C ARG A 4 9.50 -12.42 10.66
N SER A 5 9.10 -11.18 10.83
CA SER A 5 7.73 -10.86 11.21
C SER A 5 6.78 -11.17 10.07
N GLU A 6 5.66 -11.73 10.42
CA GLU A 6 4.61 -12.01 9.47
C GLU A 6 3.78 -10.76 9.25
N VAL A 7 3.35 -10.53 8.02
CA VAL A 7 2.48 -9.41 7.68
C VAL A 7 1.04 -9.90 7.68
N LEU A 8 0.18 -9.20 8.40
CA LEU A 8 -1.22 -9.59 8.53
C LEU A 8 -2.15 -8.42 8.21
N PHE A 9 -3.17 -8.71 7.38
CA PHE A 9 -4.26 -7.79 7.10
C PHE A 9 -5.49 -8.35 7.77
N GLU A 10 -5.97 -7.73 8.82
CA GLU A 10 -7.13 -8.22 9.56
C GLU A 10 -6.99 -9.70 9.87
N GLY A 11 -5.76 -10.13 10.17
CA GLY A 11 -5.49 -11.51 10.50
C GLY A 11 -5.16 -12.41 9.32
N TYR A 12 -5.25 -11.92 8.09
CA TYR A 12 -4.93 -12.71 6.91
C TYR A 12 -3.48 -12.47 6.49
N THR A 13 -2.78 -13.53 6.09
CA THR A 13 -1.42 -13.41 5.60
C THR A 13 -1.41 -12.87 4.16
N GLU A 14 -0.23 -12.43 3.71
CA GLU A 14 -0.07 -12.00 2.33
C GLU A 14 -0.51 -13.08 1.35
N GLU A 15 -0.07 -14.30 1.59
CA GLU A 15 -0.40 -15.39 0.68
C GLU A 15 -1.88 -15.66 0.65
N GLU A 16 -2.52 -15.60 1.80
CA GLU A 16 -3.97 -15.80 1.85
C GLU A 16 -4.68 -14.73 1.03
N ILE A 17 -4.26 -13.47 1.18
CA ILE A 17 -4.89 -12.39 0.42
C ILE A 17 -4.68 -12.55 -1.07
N LEU A 18 -3.49 -12.94 -1.48
CA LEU A 18 -3.17 -13.04 -2.90
C LEU A 18 -3.85 -14.25 -3.56
N THR A 19 -4.26 -15.23 -2.77
CA THR A 19 -4.94 -16.42 -3.31
C THR A 19 -6.45 -16.36 -3.18
N LEU A 20 -7.00 -15.39 -2.43
CA LEU A 20 -8.43 -15.25 -2.32
C LEU A 20 -9.04 -14.75 -3.63
N PRO A 21 -10.27 -15.14 -3.96
CA PRO A 21 -10.95 -14.53 -5.09
C PRO A 21 -11.04 -13.03 -4.93
N LYS A 22 -10.96 -12.31 -6.04
CA LYS A 22 -10.98 -10.86 -6.01
C LYS A 22 -12.21 -10.32 -5.28
N GLU A 23 -13.36 -10.94 -5.53
CA GLU A 23 -14.60 -10.50 -4.90
C GLU A 23 -14.54 -10.61 -3.40
N GLN A 24 -13.83 -11.62 -2.89
CA GLN A 24 -13.71 -11.81 -1.46
C GLN A 24 -12.79 -10.77 -0.84
N VAL A 25 -11.70 -10.45 -1.53
CA VAL A 25 -10.81 -9.38 -1.06
C VAL A 25 -11.55 -8.05 -1.05
N GLU A 26 -12.33 -7.78 -2.08
CA GLU A 26 -13.13 -6.56 -2.13
C GLU A 26 -14.11 -6.47 -0.97
N ALA A 27 -14.73 -7.58 -0.62
CA ALA A 27 -15.72 -7.58 0.45
C ALA A 27 -15.10 -7.44 1.84
N MET A 28 -13.86 -7.88 2.02
CA MET A 28 -13.24 -7.93 3.34
C MET A 28 -12.26 -6.80 3.59
N ILE A 29 -11.56 -6.36 2.57
CA ILE A 29 -10.47 -5.40 2.74
C ILE A 29 -10.69 -4.13 1.94
N LEU A 30 -11.15 -4.26 0.70
CA LEU A 30 -11.27 -3.11 -0.19
C LEU A 30 -12.63 -2.42 -0.04
N THR A 31 -13.07 -2.29 1.19
CA THR A 31 -14.40 -1.73 1.48
C THR A 31 -14.39 -0.22 1.62
N GLY A 32 -13.22 0.37 1.79
CA GLY A 32 -13.13 1.78 2.14
C GLY A 32 -13.27 2.04 3.63
N GLU A 33 -13.45 0.98 4.41
CA GLU A 33 -13.50 1.12 5.86
C GLU A 33 -12.14 0.82 6.46
N THR A 34 -11.92 1.26 7.68
CA THR A 34 -10.62 1.10 8.33
C THR A 34 -10.32 -0.36 8.59
N VAL A 35 -9.15 -0.80 8.15
CA VAL A 35 -8.65 -2.14 8.46
C VAL A 35 -7.28 -2.02 9.12
N VAL A 36 -6.90 -3.06 9.83
CA VAL A 36 -5.65 -3.10 10.57
C VAL A 36 -4.63 -3.94 9.81
N PHE A 37 -3.48 -3.34 9.57
CA PHE A 37 -2.37 -4.01 8.91
C PHE A 37 -1.22 -4.10 9.92
N ARG A 38 -0.73 -5.30 10.17
CA ARG A 38 0.32 -5.52 11.16
C ARG A 38 1.52 -6.22 10.57
N ALA A 39 2.68 -5.86 11.09
CA ALA A 39 3.92 -6.57 10.78
C ALA A 39 4.79 -6.50 12.02
N GLY A 40 4.94 -7.64 12.72
CA GLY A 40 5.64 -7.66 13.98
C GLY A 40 4.92 -6.81 15.02
N THR A 41 5.62 -5.84 15.59
CA THR A 41 5.01 -4.92 16.54
C THR A 41 4.48 -3.66 15.89
N ALA A 42 4.72 -3.49 14.60
CA ALA A 42 4.25 -2.31 13.90
C ALA A 42 2.79 -2.49 13.48
N GLU A 43 2.04 -1.40 13.53
CA GLU A 43 0.62 -1.45 13.22
C GLU A 43 0.25 -0.20 12.43
N ILE A 44 -0.53 -0.39 11.39
CA ILE A 44 -1.03 0.71 10.57
C ILE A 44 -2.53 0.56 10.43
N LEU A 45 -3.23 1.67 10.60
CA LEU A 45 -4.65 1.74 10.30
C LEU A 45 -4.80 2.35 8.91
N GLY A 46 -5.55 1.69 8.06
CA GLY A 46 -5.69 2.17 6.71
C GLY A 46 -7.02 1.84 6.09
N GLU A 47 -7.32 2.56 5.01
CA GLU A 47 -8.50 2.29 4.21
C GLU A 47 -8.02 1.95 2.81
N PHE A 48 -8.61 0.92 2.26
CA PHE A 48 -8.20 0.39 0.97
C PHE A 48 -9.42 0.25 0.09
N ARG A 49 -9.29 0.67 -1.17
CA ARG A 49 -10.37 0.48 -2.13
C ARG A 49 -9.83 0.52 -3.54
N VAL A 50 -10.60 -0.03 -4.46
CA VAL A 50 -10.28 0.06 -5.88
C VAL A 50 -11.28 1.02 -6.51
N ASP A 51 -10.77 2.01 -7.22
CA ASP A 51 -11.59 3.03 -7.85
C ASP A 51 -10.89 3.45 -9.13
N ASN A 52 -11.62 3.48 -10.24
CA ASN A 52 -11.05 3.85 -11.55
C ASN A 52 -9.81 3.03 -11.89
N ASN A 53 -9.87 1.73 -11.59
CA ASN A 53 -8.78 0.80 -11.86
C ASN A 53 -7.49 1.15 -11.11
N ARG A 54 -7.62 1.85 -9.98
CA ARG A 54 -6.50 2.17 -9.11
C ARG A 54 -6.75 1.60 -7.74
N LEU A 55 -5.68 1.12 -7.12
CA LEU A 55 -5.75 0.71 -5.72
C LEU A 55 -5.44 1.93 -4.87
N ARG A 56 -6.43 2.43 -4.15
CA ARG A 56 -6.24 3.59 -3.31
C ARG A 56 -5.97 3.13 -1.89
N ILE A 57 -4.86 3.58 -1.33
CA ILE A 57 -4.42 3.23 0.01
C ILE A 57 -4.29 4.51 0.81
N GLU A 58 -5.10 4.63 1.84
CA GLU A 58 -5.05 5.80 2.73
C GLU A 58 -4.66 5.32 4.11
N LEU A 59 -3.49 5.75 4.58
CA LEU A 59 -2.93 5.31 5.85
C LEU A 59 -3.08 6.42 6.88
N ALA A 60 -3.76 6.11 7.98
CA ALA A 60 -4.09 7.11 8.96
C ALA A 60 -3.17 7.12 10.16
N GLN A 61 -2.70 5.97 10.58
CA GLN A 61 -1.91 5.87 11.81
C GLN A 61 -0.85 4.81 11.64
N ILE A 62 0.40 5.20 11.82
CA ILE A 62 1.53 4.29 11.65
C ILE A 62 2.34 4.31 12.93
N GLU A 63 2.42 3.16 13.58
CA GLU A 63 3.14 3.01 14.84
C GLU A 63 4.12 1.86 14.75
N GLY A 64 5.13 1.90 15.59
CA GLY A 64 6.18 0.89 15.58
C GLY A 64 7.16 1.19 14.46
N GLY A 65 7.71 0.22 13.81
CA GLY A 65 8.65 0.40 12.71
C GLY A 65 7.95 0.71 11.40
N GLY A 66 7.25 1.82 11.34
CA GLY A 66 6.35 2.14 10.23
C GLY A 66 7.02 2.18 8.87
N GLU A 67 8.29 2.62 8.80
CA GLU A 67 8.96 2.70 7.51
C GLU A 67 9.15 1.31 6.89
N GLY A 68 9.46 0.30 7.70
CA GLY A 68 9.62 -1.06 7.21
C GLY A 68 8.30 -1.67 6.81
N VAL A 69 7.26 -1.40 7.59
CA VAL A 69 5.92 -1.88 7.27
C VAL A 69 5.44 -1.28 5.96
N LEU A 70 5.74 -0.01 5.75
CA LEU A 70 5.34 0.68 4.53
C LEU A 70 5.94 0.01 3.29
N LEU A 71 7.21 -0.41 3.37
CA LEU A 71 7.86 -1.11 2.27
C LEU A 71 7.17 -2.45 1.98
N ARG A 72 6.83 -3.18 3.02
CA ARG A 72 6.18 -4.48 2.85
C ARG A 72 4.77 -4.33 2.30
N LEU A 73 4.05 -3.33 2.77
CA LEU A 73 2.73 -3.04 2.24
C LEU A 73 2.81 -2.68 0.76
N GLY A 74 3.83 -1.90 0.39
CA GLY A 74 4.03 -1.53 -1.01
C GLY A 74 4.28 -2.73 -1.89
N ALA A 75 5.08 -3.69 -1.42
CA ALA A 75 5.34 -4.89 -2.19
C ALA A 75 4.06 -5.71 -2.39
N LEU A 76 3.27 -5.85 -1.34
CA LEU A 76 2.00 -6.58 -1.44
C LEU A 76 1.04 -5.88 -2.38
N ALA A 77 0.93 -4.56 -2.27
CA ALA A 77 0.03 -3.78 -3.11
C ALA A 77 0.41 -3.90 -4.58
N THR A 78 1.70 -3.88 -4.88
CA THR A 78 2.17 -4.04 -6.25
C THR A 78 1.80 -5.41 -6.80
N ARG A 79 2.02 -6.46 -6.01
CA ARG A 79 1.66 -7.81 -6.45
C ARG A 79 0.16 -7.95 -6.67
N PHE A 80 -0.63 -7.41 -5.74
CA PHE A 80 -2.09 -7.45 -5.90
C PHE A 80 -2.51 -6.70 -7.16
N GLY A 81 -1.89 -5.55 -7.41
CA GLY A 81 -2.19 -4.75 -8.59
C GLY A 81 -1.89 -5.48 -9.88
N HIS A 82 -0.73 -6.16 -9.94
CA HIS A 82 -0.38 -6.97 -11.11
C HIS A 82 -1.38 -8.10 -11.33
N LEU A 83 -1.72 -8.80 -10.26
CA LEU A 83 -2.63 -9.93 -10.37
C LEU A 83 -4.02 -9.52 -10.82
N ASN A 84 -4.43 -8.30 -10.50
CA ASN A 84 -5.78 -7.83 -10.81
C ASN A 84 -5.78 -6.78 -11.91
N GLN A 85 -4.65 -6.60 -12.58
CA GLN A 85 -4.54 -5.73 -13.76
C GLN A 85 -4.96 -4.30 -13.46
N LEU A 86 -4.57 -3.80 -12.30
CA LEU A 86 -4.83 -2.42 -11.94
C LEU A 86 -3.79 -1.51 -12.58
N SER A 87 -4.16 -0.26 -12.83
CA SER A 87 -3.30 0.67 -13.55
C SER A 87 -2.31 1.38 -12.64
N ALA A 88 -2.66 1.58 -11.37
CA ALA A 88 -1.82 2.38 -10.48
C ALA A 88 -2.20 2.13 -9.03
N ILE A 89 -1.29 2.52 -8.13
CA ILE A 89 -1.56 2.58 -6.70
C ILE A 89 -1.52 4.04 -6.31
N GLU A 90 -2.57 4.50 -5.65
CA GLU A 90 -2.66 5.86 -5.15
C GLU A 90 -2.46 5.82 -3.64
N TRP A 91 -1.38 6.44 -3.18
CA TRP A 91 -1.01 6.44 -1.76
C TRP A 91 -1.32 7.77 -1.12
N ILE A 92 -2.01 7.73 0.02
CA ILE A 92 -2.26 8.91 0.84
C ILE A 92 -1.82 8.55 2.26
N VAL A 93 -0.84 9.27 2.79
CA VAL A 93 -0.30 8.97 4.12
C VAL A 93 -0.46 10.20 5.00
N HIS A 94 -1.23 10.05 6.06
CA HIS A 94 -1.47 11.15 7.01
C HIS A 94 -0.32 11.25 7.99
N ALA A 95 0.71 11.98 7.61
CA ALA A 95 1.89 12.16 8.44
C ALA A 95 2.31 13.63 8.54
N VAL A 96 1.46 14.54 8.06
CA VAL A 96 1.77 15.97 8.11
C VAL A 96 1.32 16.56 9.45
N HIS A 97 0.06 16.32 9.82
CA HIS A 97 -0.52 16.88 11.03
C HIS A 97 -0.67 15.80 12.09
N CYS A 98 0.44 15.47 12.73
CA CYS A 98 0.46 14.44 13.76
C CYS A 98 0.84 15.07 15.08
N ALA A 99 0.20 14.62 16.15
CA ALA A 99 0.55 15.08 17.48
C ALA A 99 2.01 14.71 17.81
N LYS A 100 2.44 13.55 17.36
CA LYS A 100 3.82 13.11 17.54
C LYS A 100 4.40 12.78 16.17
N PRO A 101 5.03 13.75 15.51
CA PRO A 101 5.53 13.53 14.17
C PRO A 101 6.59 12.43 14.14
N ASN A 102 6.48 11.56 13.17
CA ASN A 102 7.49 10.54 12.93
C ASN A 102 8.42 11.07 11.84
N LEU A 103 9.50 11.73 12.26
CA LEU A 103 10.40 12.38 11.32
C LEU A 103 11.11 11.37 10.44
N LYS A 104 11.37 10.19 10.96
CA LYS A 104 12.00 9.14 10.19
C LYS A 104 11.08 8.67 9.06
N LEU A 105 9.80 8.51 9.37
CA LEU A 105 8.82 8.14 8.37
C LEU A 105 8.72 9.22 7.30
N ARG A 106 8.69 10.49 7.70
CA ARG A 106 8.60 11.58 6.74
C ARG A 106 9.77 11.56 5.77
N ARG A 107 10.97 11.30 6.27
CA ARG A 107 12.14 11.22 5.38
C ARG A 107 12.02 10.08 4.39
N VAL A 108 11.50 8.94 4.84
CA VAL A 108 11.29 7.81 3.96
C VAL A 108 10.28 8.15 2.89
N LEU A 109 9.17 8.79 3.26
CA LEU A 109 8.15 9.18 2.31
C LEU A 109 8.71 10.13 1.27
N GLU A 110 9.43 11.15 1.71
CA GLU A 110 10.01 12.14 0.79
C GLU A 110 11.03 11.51 -0.15
N ARG A 111 11.83 10.59 0.37
CA ARG A 111 12.82 9.90 -0.43
C ARG A 111 12.18 9.00 -1.49
N ARG A 112 11.00 8.49 -1.20
CA ARG A 112 10.27 7.64 -2.15
C ARG A 112 9.46 8.44 -3.15
N GLY A 113 9.46 9.76 -3.05
CA GLY A 113 8.78 10.59 -4.02
C GLY A 113 7.42 11.13 -3.58
N PHE A 114 7.03 10.87 -2.34
CA PHE A 114 5.78 11.45 -1.83
C PHE A 114 5.93 12.96 -1.70
N VAL A 115 4.85 13.65 -2.00
CA VAL A 115 4.81 15.11 -1.92
C VAL A 115 3.62 15.50 -1.05
N VAL A 116 3.82 16.47 -0.16
CA VAL A 116 2.72 16.99 0.64
C VAL A 116 1.75 17.70 -0.30
N SER A 117 0.50 17.28 -0.28
CA SER A 117 -0.51 17.80 -1.18
C SER A 117 -1.78 18.09 -0.39
N LYS A 118 -2.50 19.13 -0.83
CA LYS A 118 -3.79 19.43 -0.23
C LYS A 118 -4.86 18.74 -1.05
N LEU A 119 -5.47 17.73 -0.44
CA LEU A 119 -6.41 16.87 -1.14
C LEU A 119 -7.85 17.25 -0.78
N PRO A 120 -8.78 17.23 -1.75
CA PRO A 120 -10.17 17.57 -1.46
C PRO A 120 -10.75 16.67 -0.38
N ALA A 121 -11.43 17.26 0.59
CA ALA A 121 -12.10 16.57 1.70
C ALA A 121 -11.16 15.82 2.64
N ILE A 122 -9.85 15.82 2.36
CA ILE A 122 -8.88 15.10 3.18
C ILE A 122 -7.95 16.07 3.90
N GLY A 123 -7.55 17.14 3.22
CA GLY A 123 -6.58 18.09 3.75
C GLY A 123 -5.17 17.74 3.31
N GLU A 124 -4.19 18.22 4.06
CA GLU A 124 -2.79 18.00 3.69
C GLU A 124 -2.32 16.62 4.10
N ALA A 125 -1.72 15.91 3.16
CA ALA A 125 -1.18 14.58 3.40
C ALA A 125 -0.06 14.33 2.41
N TYR A 126 0.76 13.32 2.70
CA TYR A 126 1.76 12.87 1.74
C TYR A 126 1.06 12.06 0.67
N TYR A 127 1.33 12.38 -0.57
CA TYR A 127 0.65 11.80 -1.72
C TYR A 127 1.65 11.26 -2.73
N LEU A 128 1.34 10.09 -3.30
CA LEU A 128 2.12 9.52 -4.39
C LEU A 128 1.20 8.69 -5.27
N LEU A 129 1.25 8.94 -6.58
CA LEU A 129 0.59 8.09 -7.55
C LEU A 129 1.65 7.25 -8.23
N GLU A 130 1.57 5.95 -8.06
CA GLU A 130 2.59 5.02 -8.52
C GLU A 130 2.00 4.13 -9.61
N PRO A 131 2.41 4.30 -10.87
CA PRO A 131 1.86 3.46 -11.93
C PRO A 131 2.31 2.01 -11.77
N ILE A 132 1.42 1.09 -12.09
CA ILE A 132 1.74 -0.32 -12.12
C ILE A 132 2.09 -0.67 -13.56
N ILE A 133 3.35 -1.00 -13.79
CA ILE A 133 3.81 -1.30 -15.13
C ILE A 133 3.47 -2.75 -15.43
N ALA A 134 2.83 -2.97 -16.58
CA ALA A 134 2.49 -4.33 -17.00
C ALA A 134 3.75 -5.16 -17.08
N GLN A 135 3.65 -6.37 -16.54
CA GLN A 135 4.79 -7.24 -16.64
C GLN A 135 4.98 -7.70 -18.02
N ARG A 136 5.93 -7.54 -18.59
CA ARG A 136 6.09 -7.91 -19.84
C ARG A 136 6.84 -8.89 -20.01
N VAL A 137 6.44 -9.25 -19.93
CA VAL A 137 6.92 -9.69 -19.96
C VAL A 137 7.51 -9.78 -20.72
N ALA A 138 7.32 -9.56 -20.49
CA ALA A 138 7.59 -9.41 -20.92
C ALA A 138 8.30 -9.27 -21.54
N ARG A 139 8.67 -9.17 -21.49
CA ARG A 139 9.20 -8.80 -22.00
C ARG A 139 9.93 -9.10 -22.52
N GLU A 140 9.79 -9.75 -22.75
CA GLU A 140 10.25 -10.11 -23.25
C GLU A 140 10.30 -10.04 -24.10
N ASP A 141 9.78 -10.08 -24.27
CA ASP A 141 9.58 -10.05 -25.04
C ASP A 141 9.71 -9.53 -25.72
N ASP A 142 9.68 -9.31 -25.49
CA ASP A 142 9.70 -8.75 -26.04
C ASP A 142 10.45 -8.44 -26.59
N ASP A 143 10.68 -8.76 -26.74
CA ASP A 143 11.31 -8.55 -27.34
C ASP A 143 11.68 -8.54 -28.15
N PRO A 144 11.84 -8.54 -28.45
CA PRO A 144 12.10 -8.51 -29.29
C PRO A 144 12.46 -8.44 -30.10
N GLN A 145 12.55 -8.49 -30.35
CA GLN A 145 12.80 -8.44 -31.08
C GLN A 145 13.25 -8.35 -31.72
N PRO A 146 13.47 -8.53 -31.84
CA PRO A 146 14.06 -8.56 -32.73
C PRO A 146 14.41 -8.38 -33.36
#